data_1c14773f6aaf4d59f3bf9a0bb9d2c98e
#
_entry.id   1c14773f6aaf4d59f3bf9a0bb9d2c98e
#
_cell.length_a   1.000
_cell.length_b   1.000
_cell.length_c   1.000
_cell.angle_alpha   90.00
_cell.angle_beta   90.00
_cell.angle_gamma   90.00
#
_symmetry.space_group_name_H-M   'P 1'
#
loop_
_entity.id
_entity.type
_entity.pdbx_description
1 polymer ?
#
loop_
_entity_poly.entity_id
_entity_poly.type
_entity_poly.pdbx_seq_one_letter_code
_entity_poly.pdbx_strand_id
1 'polypeptide(L)'
;YQFSDCLYCDVFMDQYRVLRASSKFFLAEDGSYSGAVEQIVHKLATDSTRKKMWSQLQIDYLKEHMTEEQPIHEISYKYTEEDVTIHGRLTGIFCDTGRDGTVHHFILGFEVFHDRNVAASDEKLQLTQYYEQMKQAILENGNYVEALLDTAEAVYTVDFTHDRLEKIFYHSES
;
A
#
# COMPACT_ATOMS: atom_id res chain seq x y z
N TYR A 1 -5.99 4.24 -8.80
CA TYR A 1 -4.59 3.97 -8.47
C TYR A 1 -4.08 2.80 -9.30
N GLN A 2 -3.07 3.02 -10.09
CA GLN A 2 -2.31 1.90 -10.65
C GLN A 2 -1.02 1.79 -9.85
N PHE A 3 -1.06 1.09 -8.73
CA PHE A 3 0.16 0.68 -8.09
C PHE A 3 0.97 -0.19 -9.03
N SER A 4 2.25 0.13 -9.22
CA SER A 4 3.17 -0.75 -9.97
C SER A 4 3.35 -2.07 -9.22
N ASP A 5 3.40 -1.98 -7.91
CA ASP A 5 3.64 -3.08 -6.99
C ASP A 5 2.78 -2.90 -5.74
N CYS A 6 2.31 -3.97 -5.12
CA CYS A 6 1.60 -3.88 -3.85
C CYS A 6 1.78 -5.12 -2.98
N LEU A 7 1.75 -4.87 -1.67
CA LEU A 7 1.87 -5.87 -0.61
C LEU A 7 0.59 -5.90 0.22
N TYR A 8 0.17 -7.08 0.63
CA TYR A 8 -0.71 -7.24 1.77
C TYR A 8 0.17 -7.45 3.02
N CYS A 9 -0.06 -6.64 4.04
CA CYS A 9 0.74 -6.61 5.26
C CYS A 9 -0.11 -6.98 6.46
N ASP A 10 0.36 -7.93 7.25
CA ASP A 10 -0.15 -8.31 8.56
C ASP A 10 0.86 -7.82 9.61
N VAL A 11 0.54 -6.71 10.28
CA VAL A 11 1.43 -6.12 11.27
C VAL A 11 1.34 -6.78 12.64
N PHE A 12 0.31 -7.58 12.88
CA PHE A 12 0.20 -8.37 14.10
C PHE A 12 1.14 -9.57 14.07
N MET A 13 1.22 -10.26 12.92
CA MET A 13 2.10 -11.40 12.72
C MET A 13 3.48 -11.02 12.19
N ASP A 14 3.74 -9.73 11.95
CA ASP A 14 4.96 -9.22 11.29
C ASP A 14 5.21 -9.92 9.94
N GLN A 15 4.20 -10.01 9.09
CA GLN A 15 4.27 -10.69 7.80
C GLN A 15 3.81 -9.79 6.66
N TYR A 16 4.32 -10.08 5.46
CA TYR A 16 3.76 -9.54 4.23
C TYR A 16 3.67 -10.61 3.14
N ARG A 17 2.80 -10.37 2.17
CA ARG A 17 2.72 -11.12 0.92
C ARG A 17 2.59 -10.14 -0.24
N VAL A 18 3.30 -10.42 -1.33
CA VAL A 18 3.18 -9.64 -2.58
C VAL A 18 1.85 -10.01 -3.25
N LEU A 19 1.01 -8.99 -3.50
CA LEU A 19 -0.23 -9.12 -4.28
C LEU A 19 0.02 -8.86 -5.77
N ARG A 20 0.91 -7.90 -6.05
CA ARG A 20 1.30 -7.52 -7.40
C ARG A 20 2.77 -7.11 -7.40
N ALA A 21 3.52 -7.57 -8.40
CA ALA A 21 4.92 -7.22 -8.60
C ALA A 21 5.21 -6.92 -10.06
N SER A 22 5.89 -5.82 -10.31
CA SER A 22 6.55 -5.55 -11.57
C SER A 22 7.81 -6.41 -11.71
N SER A 23 8.35 -6.53 -12.92
CA SER A 23 9.60 -7.29 -13.16
C SER A 23 10.83 -6.73 -12.44
N LYS A 24 10.74 -5.51 -11.92
CA LYS A 24 11.83 -4.82 -11.19
C LYS A 24 11.58 -4.77 -9.67
N PHE A 25 10.52 -5.44 -9.18
CA PHE A 25 10.22 -5.44 -7.77
C PHE A 25 11.33 -6.18 -6.99
N PHE A 26 11.74 -5.61 -5.87
CA PHE A 26 12.97 -6.01 -5.17
C PHE A 26 12.72 -6.83 -3.90
N LEU A 27 11.47 -6.97 -3.46
CA LEU A 27 11.12 -7.82 -2.32
C LEU A 27 10.80 -9.25 -2.76
N ALA A 28 11.00 -10.20 -1.86
CA ALA A 28 10.56 -11.58 -2.05
C ALA A 28 9.02 -11.66 -2.09
N GLU A 29 8.49 -12.80 -2.54
CA GLU A 29 7.04 -13.02 -2.67
C GLU A 29 6.32 -12.91 -1.33
N ASP A 30 6.97 -13.30 -0.24
CA ASP A 30 6.50 -13.15 1.14
C ASP A 30 7.67 -13.01 2.12
N GLY A 31 7.38 -12.66 3.36
CA GLY A 31 8.39 -12.53 4.41
C GLY A 31 7.95 -11.72 5.61
N SER A 32 8.93 -11.32 6.44
CA SER A 32 8.71 -10.43 7.57
C SER A 32 8.45 -9.01 7.10
N TYR A 33 7.40 -8.38 7.60
CA TYR A 33 7.10 -6.98 7.31
C TYR A 33 8.23 -6.06 7.77
N SER A 34 8.76 -6.27 8.98
CA SER A 34 9.90 -5.51 9.50
C SER A 34 11.13 -5.63 8.59
N GLY A 35 11.41 -6.84 8.08
CA GLY A 35 12.48 -7.06 7.09
C GLY A 35 12.22 -6.38 5.75
N ALA A 36 10.95 -6.32 5.31
CA ALA A 36 10.58 -5.57 4.12
C ALA A 36 10.80 -4.07 4.31
N VAL A 37 10.44 -3.52 5.48
CA VAL A 37 10.67 -2.10 5.81
C VAL A 37 12.15 -1.74 5.72
N GLU A 38 13.05 -2.59 6.21
CA GLU A 38 14.50 -2.38 6.07
C GLU A 38 14.92 -2.27 4.61
N GLN A 39 14.47 -3.20 3.77
CA GLN A 39 14.79 -3.20 2.34
C GLN A 39 14.19 -2.01 1.60
N ILE A 40 12.93 -1.65 1.90
CA ILE A 40 12.24 -0.49 1.33
C ILE A 40 13.01 0.80 1.66
N VAL A 41 13.33 1.01 2.93
CA VAL A 41 14.07 2.20 3.37
C VAL A 41 15.47 2.23 2.78
N HIS A 42 16.16 1.09 2.71
CA HIS A 42 17.49 1.03 2.10
C HIS A 42 17.46 1.37 0.61
N LYS A 43 16.46 0.86 -0.14
CA LYS A 43 16.35 1.04 -1.59
C LYS A 43 15.81 2.41 -1.98
N LEU A 44 14.77 2.91 -1.28
CA LEU A 44 13.97 4.07 -1.72
C LEU A 44 14.27 5.37 -0.97
N ALA A 45 14.97 5.31 0.17
CA ALA A 45 15.24 6.50 0.95
C ALA A 45 16.63 7.07 0.67
N THR A 46 16.71 8.39 0.49
CA THR A 46 17.97 9.13 0.56
C THR A 46 18.37 9.32 2.03
N ASP A 47 19.62 9.71 2.28
CA ASP A 47 20.09 9.96 3.66
C ASP A 47 19.23 10.98 4.41
N SER A 48 18.73 12.00 3.70
CA SER A 48 17.85 13.03 4.27
C SER A 48 16.44 12.55 4.58
N THR A 49 15.93 11.53 3.90
CA THR A 49 14.55 11.01 4.06
C THR A 49 14.48 9.71 4.85
N ARG A 50 15.62 9.03 5.03
CA ARG A 50 15.71 7.69 5.64
C ARG A 50 15.07 7.62 7.02
N LYS A 51 15.43 8.54 7.91
CA LYS A 51 14.88 8.55 9.28
C LYS A 51 13.38 8.73 9.30
N LYS A 52 12.84 9.62 8.44
CA LYS A 52 11.40 9.86 8.34
C LYS A 52 10.67 8.64 7.80
N MET A 53 11.13 8.08 6.67
CA MET A 53 10.53 6.89 6.07
C MET A 53 10.58 5.71 7.03
N TRP A 54 11.71 5.48 7.68
CA TRP A 54 11.85 4.44 8.70
C TRP A 54 10.81 4.59 9.80
N SER A 55 10.70 5.77 10.42
CA SER A 55 9.77 6.00 11.52
C SER A 55 8.31 5.82 11.11
N GLN A 56 7.94 6.24 9.89
CA GLN A 56 6.57 6.19 9.40
C GLN A 56 6.11 4.79 8.93
N LEU A 57 7.05 3.87 8.72
CA LEU A 57 6.76 2.48 8.37
C LEU A 57 6.84 1.53 9.58
N GLN A 58 7.20 2.03 10.78
CA GLN A 58 7.20 1.19 11.98
C GLN A 58 5.79 0.79 12.38
N ILE A 59 5.65 -0.44 12.86
CA ILE A 59 4.35 -1.01 13.28
C ILE A 59 3.66 -0.11 14.32
N ASP A 60 4.40 0.38 15.32
CA ASP A 60 3.84 1.25 16.36
C ASP A 60 3.30 2.55 15.78
N TYR A 61 4.02 3.15 14.81
CA TYR A 61 3.56 4.35 14.13
C TYR A 61 2.28 4.09 13.32
N LEU A 62 2.22 2.98 12.59
CA LEU A 62 1.04 2.62 11.80
C LEU A 62 -0.17 2.37 12.70
N LYS A 63 0.01 1.66 13.82
CA LYS A 63 -1.05 1.42 14.80
C LYS A 63 -1.63 2.71 15.40
N GLU A 64 -0.80 3.74 15.55
CA GLU A 64 -1.22 5.04 16.07
C GLU A 64 -1.91 5.92 15.00
N HIS A 65 -1.49 5.81 13.73
CA HIS A 65 -1.84 6.77 12.68
C HIS A 65 -2.74 6.20 11.58
N MET A 66 -2.88 4.88 11.47
CA MET A 66 -3.82 4.24 10.52
C MET A 66 -5.05 3.74 11.28
N THR A 67 -6.19 4.37 11.02
CA THR A 67 -7.47 4.06 11.66
C THR A 67 -8.57 4.06 10.61
N GLU A 68 -9.77 3.61 10.99
CA GLU A 68 -10.96 3.72 10.13
C GLU A 68 -11.26 5.17 9.73
N GLU A 69 -10.95 6.14 10.61
CA GLU A 69 -11.15 7.57 10.34
C GLU A 69 -10.02 8.15 9.46
N GLN A 70 -8.83 7.54 9.49
CA GLN A 70 -7.65 7.90 8.71
C GLN A 70 -7.10 6.67 7.98
N PRO A 71 -7.84 6.15 6.98
CA PRO A 71 -7.53 4.86 6.37
C PRO A 71 -6.35 4.89 5.40
N ILE A 72 -5.81 6.07 5.10
CA ILE A 72 -4.75 6.23 4.10
C ILE A 72 -3.54 6.90 4.74
N HIS A 73 -2.37 6.28 4.56
CA HIS A 73 -1.08 6.83 4.97
C HIS A 73 -0.13 6.90 3.78
N GLU A 74 0.41 8.10 3.50
CA GLU A 74 1.26 8.35 2.35
C GLU A 74 2.67 8.79 2.73
N ILE A 75 3.66 8.22 2.05
CA ILE A 75 5.07 8.55 2.20
C ILE A 75 5.66 8.81 0.80
N SER A 76 5.95 10.06 0.48
CA SER A 76 6.68 10.38 -0.75
C SER A 76 8.15 10.02 -0.60
N TYR A 77 8.72 9.46 -1.66
CA TYR A 77 10.13 9.12 -1.72
C TYR A 77 10.79 9.59 -3.02
N LYS A 78 12.10 9.67 -2.96
CA LYS A 78 12.92 9.92 -4.15
C LYS A 78 14.25 9.21 -3.99
N TYR A 79 14.71 8.55 -5.03
CA TYR A 79 16.02 7.91 -5.11
C TYR A 79 16.66 8.12 -6.47
N THR A 80 17.95 7.82 -6.60
CA THR A 80 18.68 7.92 -7.86
C THR A 80 19.10 6.54 -8.28
N GLU A 81 18.82 6.19 -9.53
CA GLU A 81 19.22 4.95 -10.15
C GLU A 81 19.79 5.28 -11.55
N GLU A 82 21.01 4.83 -11.85
CA GLU A 82 21.69 5.09 -13.14
C GLU A 82 21.66 6.58 -13.56
N ASP A 83 21.95 7.48 -12.61
CA ASP A 83 21.93 8.94 -12.79
C ASP A 83 20.53 9.55 -13.07
N VAL A 84 19.48 8.76 -13.02
CA VAL A 84 18.09 9.23 -13.13
C VAL A 84 17.48 9.37 -11.76
N THR A 85 16.93 10.54 -11.47
CA THR A 85 16.15 10.74 -10.24
C THR A 85 14.74 10.20 -10.43
N ILE A 86 14.37 9.25 -9.60
CA ILE A 86 13.05 8.62 -9.57
C ILE A 86 12.29 9.17 -8.38
N HIS A 87 11.09 9.65 -8.63
CA HIS A 87 10.14 10.07 -7.62
C HIS A 87 9.04 9.04 -7.48
N GLY A 88 8.56 8.84 -6.27
CA GLY A 88 7.47 7.91 -6.04
C GLY A 88 6.75 8.16 -4.72
N ARG A 89 5.77 7.31 -4.47
CA ARG A 89 4.96 7.34 -3.27
C ARG A 89 4.67 5.92 -2.79
N LEU A 90 4.78 5.72 -1.50
CA LEU A 90 4.22 4.58 -0.79
C LEU A 90 2.85 5.00 -0.25
N THR A 91 1.83 4.18 -0.48
CA THR A 91 0.49 4.42 0.04
C THR A 91 0.05 3.21 0.86
N GLY A 92 -0.09 3.40 2.17
CA GLY A 92 -0.73 2.44 3.06
C GLY A 92 -2.23 2.62 3.02
N ILE A 93 -2.98 1.54 2.77
CA ILE A 93 -4.45 1.52 2.78
C ILE A 93 -4.89 0.58 3.88
N PHE A 94 -5.58 1.13 4.88
CA PHE A 94 -6.16 0.39 5.99
C PHE A 94 -7.15 -0.66 5.49
N CYS A 95 -7.08 -1.87 6.05
CA CYS A 95 -8.01 -2.95 5.74
C CYS A 95 -8.91 -3.29 6.93
N ASP A 96 -8.31 -3.56 8.09
CA ASP A 96 -9.07 -3.91 9.29
C ASP A 96 -8.32 -3.61 10.58
N THR A 97 -9.07 -3.70 11.69
CA THR A 97 -8.54 -3.63 13.06
C THR A 97 -8.60 -4.98 13.75
N GLY A 98 -7.64 -5.19 14.65
CA GLY A 98 -7.72 -6.28 15.61
C GLY A 98 -8.72 -6.01 16.74
N ARG A 99 -8.80 -6.97 17.66
CA ARG A 99 -9.62 -6.84 18.87
C ARG A 99 -9.18 -5.72 19.80
N ASP A 100 -7.95 -5.26 19.65
CA ASP A 100 -7.36 -4.14 20.38
C ASP A 100 -7.70 -2.77 19.78
N GLY A 101 -8.43 -2.75 18.65
CA GLY A 101 -8.81 -1.52 17.94
C GLY A 101 -7.68 -0.90 17.13
N THR A 102 -6.52 -1.56 17.02
CA THR A 102 -5.40 -1.08 16.20
C THR A 102 -5.39 -1.75 14.83
N VAL A 103 -4.74 -1.14 13.83
CA VAL A 103 -4.60 -1.74 12.51
C VAL A 103 -3.87 -3.09 12.62
N HIS A 104 -4.47 -4.13 12.04
CA HIS A 104 -3.86 -5.44 11.90
C HIS A 104 -3.40 -5.70 10.47
N HIS A 105 -4.24 -5.34 9.49
CA HIS A 105 -3.94 -5.55 8.09
C HIS A 105 -4.05 -4.25 7.29
N PHE A 106 -3.15 -4.10 6.34
CA PHE A 106 -3.20 -2.99 5.38
C PHE A 106 -2.54 -3.40 4.06
N ILE A 107 -2.86 -2.66 2.99
CA ILE A 107 -2.18 -2.80 1.71
C ILE A 107 -1.13 -1.70 1.62
N LEU A 108 0.10 -2.05 1.23
CA LEU A 108 1.16 -1.10 0.91
C LEU A 108 1.37 -1.08 -0.60
N GLY A 109 0.93 -0.02 -1.23
CA GLY A 109 1.10 0.22 -2.67
C GLY A 109 2.33 1.07 -2.98
N PHE A 110 2.96 0.79 -4.12
CA PHE A 110 4.13 1.51 -4.64
C PHE A 110 3.75 2.20 -5.95
N GLU A 111 3.98 3.50 -6.02
CA GLU A 111 3.84 4.29 -7.23
C GLU A 111 5.18 4.91 -7.61
N VAL A 112 5.51 4.88 -8.89
CA VAL A 112 6.68 5.55 -9.45
C VAL A 112 6.22 6.62 -10.43
N PHE A 113 6.65 7.85 -10.20
CA PHE A 113 6.38 8.97 -11.09
C PHE A 113 7.56 9.14 -12.05
N HIS A 114 7.34 8.88 -13.30
CA HIS A 114 8.33 9.21 -14.33
C HIS A 114 8.25 10.72 -14.57
N ASP A 115 9.40 11.40 -14.50
CA ASP A 115 9.52 12.83 -14.77
C ASP A 115 9.13 13.11 -16.23
N ARG A 116 7.82 13.20 -16.48
CA ARG A 116 7.30 13.94 -17.63
C ARG A 116 6.88 15.30 -17.10
N ASN A 117 7.52 16.34 -17.58
CA ASN A 117 7.09 17.74 -17.46
C ASN A 117 5.66 17.90 -17.97
N VAL A 118 4.65 17.52 -17.16
CA VAL A 118 3.24 17.74 -17.46
C VAL A 118 2.51 18.11 -16.17
N ALA A 119 2.05 19.34 -16.15
CA ALA A 119 0.93 19.88 -15.37
C ALA A 119 0.60 19.18 -14.02
N ALA A 120 1.45 19.39 -13.05
CA ALA A 120 1.29 18.89 -11.67
C ALA A 120 -0.01 19.35 -10.94
N SER A 121 -0.79 20.27 -11.54
CA SER A 121 -2.02 20.78 -10.93
C SER A 121 -3.25 19.93 -11.23
N ASP A 122 -3.40 19.44 -12.46
CA ASP A 122 -4.61 18.71 -12.87
C ASP A 122 -4.58 17.26 -12.36
N GLU A 123 -3.39 16.66 -12.37
CA GLU A 123 -3.19 15.29 -11.86
C GLU A 123 -3.37 15.21 -10.34
N LYS A 124 -2.92 16.23 -9.61
CA LYS A 124 -3.12 16.34 -8.18
C LYS A 124 -4.60 16.56 -7.82
N LEU A 125 -5.34 17.32 -8.63
CA LEU A 125 -6.77 17.56 -8.42
C LEU A 125 -7.58 16.28 -8.69
N GLN A 126 -7.29 15.55 -9.78
CA GLN A 126 -7.91 14.28 -10.09
C GLN A 126 -7.60 13.22 -9.01
N LEU A 127 -6.36 13.19 -8.55
CA LEU A 127 -5.91 12.31 -7.48
C LEU A 127 -6.68 12.58 -6.18
N THR A 128 -6.81 13.84 -5.78
CA THR A 128 -7.55 14.24 -4.58
C THR A 128 -9.02 13.85 -4.69
N GLN A 129 -9.65 14.06 -5.84
CA GLN A 129 -11.04 13.67 -6.08
C GLN A 129 -11.23 12.15 -6.02
N TYR A 130 -10.29 11.39 -6.56
CA TYR A 130 -10.33 9.92 -6.48
C TYR A 130 -10.15 9.42 -5.04
N TYR A 131 -9.26 10.03 -4.25
CA TYR A 131 -9.10 9.72 -2.83
C TYR A 131 -10.39 9.96 -2.03
N GLU A 132 -11.02 11.09 -2.24
CA GLU A 132 -12.27 11.41 -1.56
C GLU A 132 -13.40 10.44 -1.96
N GLN A 133 -13.48 10.05 -3.23
CA GLN A 133 -14.44 9.06 -3.70
C GLN A 133 -14.18 7.68 -3.10
N MET A 134 -12.92 7.23 -3.06
CA MET A 134 -12.53 5.95 -2.48
C MET A 134 -12.77 5.93 -0.97
N LYS A 135 -12.42 7.00 -0.27
CA LYS A 135 -12.68 7.18 1.16
C LYS A 135 -14.18 7.14 1.46
N GLN A 136 -14.98 7.79 0.61
CA GLN A 136 -16.43 7.82 0.75
C GLN A 136 -17.05 6.43 0.49
N ALA A 137 -16.58 5.70 -0.54
CA ALA A 137 -17.01 4.33 -0.80
C ALA A 137 -16.65 3.36 0.35
N ILE A 138 -15.47 3.52 0.96
CA ILE A 138 -15.05 2.75 2.14
C ILE A 138 -15.96 3.06 3.34
N LEU A 139 -16.25 4.34 3.58
CA LEU A 139 -17.07 4.78 4.71
C LEU A 139 -18.56 4.42 4.55
N GLU A 140 -19.11 4.54 3.33
CA GLU A 140 -20.52 4.29 3.06
C GLU A 140 -20.87 2.80 3.01
N ASN A 141 -19.98 1.94 2.57
CA ASN A 141 -20.28 0.52 2.37
C ASN A 141 -19.75 -0.39 3.49
N GLY A 142 -18.86 0.09 4.36
CA GLY A 142 -18.24 -0.75 5.40
C GLY A 142 -17.58 -2.03 4.83
N ASN A 143 -17.48 -2.11 3.51
CA ASN A 143 -17.07 -3.30 2.78
C ASN A 143 -15.82 -2.99 1.96
N TYR A 144 -14.67 -3.09 2.60
CA TYR A 144 -13.35 -2.85 2.00
C TYR A 144 -13.10 -3.71 0.74
N VAL A 145 -13.82 -4.81 0.63
CA VAL A 145 -13.74 -5.73 -0.50
C VAL A 145 -14.27 -5.08 -1.78
N GLU A 146 -15.37 -4.32 -1.74
CA GLU A 146 -15.91 -3.66 -2.93
C GLU A 146 -14.99 -2.56 -3.48
N ALA A 147 -14.36 -1.77 -2.60
CA ALA A 147 -13.40 -0.75 -3.03
C ALA A 147 -12.13 -1.37 -3.66
N LEU A 148 -11.74 -2.57 -3.24
CA LEU A 148 -10.66 -3.34 -3.85
C LEU A 148 -11.08 -4.01 -5.16
N LEU A 149 -12.36 -4.38 -5.31
CA LEU A 149 -12.89 -5.04 -6.51
C LEU A 149 -12.81 -4.17 -7.75
N ASP A 150 -13.00 -2.86 -7.63
CA ASP A 150 -12.91 -1.92 -8.76
C ASP A 150 -11.48 -1.67 -9.25
N THR A 151 -10.47 -2.03 -8.44
CA THR A 151 -9.05 -1.77 -8.73
C THR A 151 -8.21 -3.02 -8.91
N ALA A 152 -8.71 -4.20 -8.52
CA ALA A 152 -7.98 -5.45 -8.54
C ALA A 152 -8.50 -6.42 -9.61
N GLU A 153 -7.59 -7.08 -10.32
CA GLU A 153 -7.94 -8.17 -11.25
C GLU A 153 -8.47 -9.41 -10.53
N ALA A 154 -8.11 -9.59 -9.25
CA ALA A 154 -8.63 -10.64 -8.39
C ALA A 154 -8.51 -10.26 -6.91
N VAL A 155 -9.51 -10.63 -6.11
CA VAL A 155 -9.51 -10.49 -4.65
C VAL A 155 -9.78 -11.85 -4.00
N TYR A 156 -8.98 -12.18 -3.02
CA TYR A 156 -9.09 -13.42 -2.25
C TYR A 156 -9.21 -13.10 -0.77
N THR A 157 -10.10 -13.79 -0.07
CA THR A 157 -10.13 -13.84 1.40
C THR A 157 -9.37 -15.07 1.86
N VAL A 158 -8.49 -14.89 2.83
CA VAL A 158 -7.75 -15.98 3.46
C VAL A 158 -8.26 -16.16 4.88
N ASP A 159 -8.87 -17.30 5.18
CA ASP A 159 -9.20 -17.68 6.54
C ASP A 159 -8.02 -18.47 7.13
N PHE A 160 -7.18 -17.78 7.87
CA PHE A 160 -6.02 -18.37 8.54
C PHE A 160 -6.38 -19.34 9.68
N THR A 161 -7.62 -19.25 10.19
CA THR A 161 -8.08 -20.15 11.27
C THR A 161 -8.40 -21.54 10.74
N HIS A 162 -8.83 -21.63 9.48
CA HIS A 162 -9.29 -22.88 8.86
C HIS A 162 -8.45 -23.29 7.64
N ASP A 163 -7.34 -22.59 7.39
CA ASP A 163 -6.46 -22.80 6.23
C ASP A 163 -7.23 -22.84 4.90
N ARG A 164 -8.15 -21.88 4.72
CA ARG A 164 -9.01 -21.78 3.55
C ARG A 164 -8.76 -20.49 2.78
N LEU A 165 -8.60 -20.66 1.47
CA LEU A 165 -8.58 -19.59 0.50
C LEU A 165 -9.95 -19.50 -0.17
N GLU A 166 -10.70 -18.43 0.06
CA GLU A 166 -11.94 -18.15 -0.65
C GLU A 166 -11.72 -17.07 -1.71
N LYS A 167 -12.00 -17.42 -2.96
CA LYS A 167 -11.96 -16.49 -4.07
C LYS A 167 -13.24 -15.67 -4.06
N ILE A 168 -13.12 -14.35 -3.84
CA ILE A 168 -14.27 -13.45 -3.79
C ILE A 168 -14.60 -12.89 -5.16
N PHE A 169 -13.61 -12.57 -5.99
CA PHE A 169 -13.83 -11.93 -7.27
C PHE A 169 -12.73 -12.22 -8.30
N TYR A 170 -13.15 -12.24 -9.58
CA TYR A 170 -12.24 -12.39 -10.72
C TYR A 170 -12.77 -11.57 -11.90
N HIS A 171 -11.99 -10.63 -12.40
CA HIS A 171 -12.29 -10.04 -13.71
C HIS A 171 -11.91 -11.08 -14.78
N SER A 172 -12.89 -11.64 -15.45
CA SER A 172 -12.64 -12.38 -16.69
C SER A 172 -12.67 -11.37 -17.82
N GLU A 173 -11.55 -11.16 -18.48
CA GLU A 173 -11.58 -10.55 -19.80
C GLU A 173 -12.48 -11.40 -20.71
N SER A 174 -13.53 -10.80 -21.24
CA SER A 174 -14.36 -11.34 -22.30
C SER A 174 -13.94 -10.77 -23.64
#